data_a66f5a88603f6f25bef1732301786ffa
#
_entry.id   a66f5a88603f6f25bef1732301786ffa
#
_cell.length_a   1.000
_cell.length_b   1.000
_cell.length_c   1.000
_cell.angle_alpha   90.00
_cell.angle_beta   90.00
_cell.angle_gamma   90.00
#
_symmetry.space_group_name_H-M   'P 1'
#
loop_
_entity.id
_entity.type
_entity.pdbx_description
1 polymer ?
#
loop_
_entity_poly.entity_id
_entity_poly.type
_entity_poly.pdbx_seq_one_letter_code
_entity_poly.pdbx_strand_id
1 'polypeptide(L)'
;MKFSIKKINTSQKNLMRVCGYKEIQNPHKDNEISYARSLEASRFYPRFHIYIKNAGEKETEISLHLDMKKPSYAGTSAHSGEYDGELVEREANRIKNIADKFISESTIQYQTLGFKKEKTGFWKKIFNFLQP
;
A
#
# COMPACT_ATOMS: atom_id res chain seq x y z
N MET A 1 8.21 -13.39 -3.45
CA MET A 1 8.90 -12.55 -2.45
C MET A 1 7.95 -12.08 -1.37
N LYS A 2 8.38 -12.09 -0.09
CA LYS A 2 7.62 -11.51 1.02
C LYS A 2 8.43 -10.38 1.63
N PHE A 3 7.77 -9.28 2.00
CA PHE A 3 8.38 -8.15 2.68
C PHE A 3 7.35 -7.41 3.54
N SER A 4 7.80 -6.65 4.52
CA SER A 4 6.95 -5.82 5.37
C SER A 4 7.14 -4.34 5.05
N ILE A 5 6.07 -3.58 5.22
CA ILE A 5 6.08 -2.13 5.27
C ILE A 5 5.49 -1.68 6.61
N LYS A 6 5.90 -0.51 7.09
CA LYS A 6 5.26 0.10 8.27
C LYS A 6 3.78 0.36 7.99
N LYS A 7 2.96 0.19 9.01
CA LYS A 7 1.54 0.51 8.91
C LYS A 7 1.35 1.99 8.60
N ILE A 8 0.59 2.26 7.56
CA ILE A 8 0.31 3.61 7.07
C ILE A 8 -1.11 3.98 7.50
N ASN A 9 -1.33 5.24 7.83
CA ASN A 9 -2.66 5.75 8.16
C ASN A 9 -3.51 5.99 6.89
N THR A 10 -3.61 4.93 6.07
CA THR A 10 -4.48 4.89 4.89
C THR A 10 -5.00 3.46 4.67
N SER A 11 -6.06 3.30 3.88
CA SER A 11 -6.55 1.97 3.54
C SER A 11 -5.59 1.23 2.61
N GLN A 12 -5.54 -0.11 2.71
CA GLN A 12 -4.75 -0.96 1.82
C GLN A 12 -5.08 -0.69 0.35
N LYS A 13 -6.37 -0.54 0.04
CA LYS A 13 -6.86 -0.20 -1.30
C LYS A 13 -6.30 1.12 -1.82
N ASN A 14 -6.24 2.15 -0.97
CA ASN A 14 -5.70 3.45 -1.38
C ASN A 14 -4.19 3.37 -1.62
N LEU A 15 -3.44 2.71 -0.75
CA LEU A 15 -2.01 2.49 -0.96
C LEU A 15 -1.75 1.75 -2.27
N MET A 16 -2.45 0.65 -2.52
CA MET A 16 -2.27 -0.14 -3.74
C MET A 16 -2.64 0.66 -5.00
N ARG A 17 -3.70 1.47 -4.95
CA ARG A 17 -4.07 2.36 -6.05
C ARG A 17 -2.95 3.35 -6.39
N VAL A 18 -2.32 3.96 -5.40
CA VAL A 18 -1.19 4.89 -5.61
C VAL A 18 0.04 4.15 -6.13
N CYS A 19 0.25 2.89 -5.73
CA CYS A 19 1.26 2.02 -6.32
C CYS A 19 0.92 1.58 -7.77
N GLY A 20 -0.25 1.94 -8.29
CA GLY A 20 -0.68 1.59 -9.65
C GLY A 20 -1.32 0.21 -9.78
N TYR A 21 -1.73 -0.39 -8.68
CA TYR A 21 -2.41 -1.67 -8.64
C TYR A 21 -3.92 -1.52 -8.69
N LYS A 22 -4.58 -2.48 -9.33
CA LYS A 22 -6.03 -2.66 -9.32
C LYS A 22 -6.39 -3.84 -8.44
N GLU A 23 -7.49 -3.69 -7.68
CA GLU A 23 -8.06 -4.78 -6.91
C GLU A 23 -8.63 -5.84 -7.84
N ILE A 24 -8.34 -7.10 -7.55
CA ILE A 24 -8.90 -8.26 -8.24
C ILE A 24 -9.47 -9.23 -7.22
N GLN A 25 -10.63 -9.81 -7.54
CA GLN A 25 -11.23 -10.86 -6.72
C GLN A 25 -10.70 -12.22 -7.16
N ASN A 26 -10.44 -13.09 -6.19
CA ASN A 26 -10.11 -14.48 -6.48
C ASN A 26 -11.43 -15.25 -6.70
N PRO A 27 -11.72 -15.75 -7.92
CA PRO A 27 -12.98 -16.43 -8.19
C PRO A 27 -13.12 -17.78 -7.45
N HIS A 28 -12.05 -18.29 -6.85
CA HIS A 28 -12.00 -19.57 -6.17
C HIS A 28 -11.91 -19.47 -4.64
N LYS A 29 -11.81 -18.25 -4.11
CA LYS A 29 -11.75 -18.00 -2.67
C LYS A 29 -12.60 -16.79 -2.33
N ASP A 30 -13.77 -17.04 -1.79
CA ASP A 30 -14.63 -16.00 -1.25
C ASP A 30 -13.85 -15.20 -0.18
N ASN A 31 -13.82 -13.89 -0.35
CA ASN A 31 -13.19 -12.91 0.53
C ASN A 31 -11.65 -12.76 0.49
N GLU A 32 -10.92 -13.38 -0.43
CA GLU A 32 -9.49 -13.07 -0.61
C GLU A 32 -9.32 -11.91 -1.61
N ILE A 33 -9.06 -10.72 -1.09
CA ILE A 33 -8.74 -9.54 -1.90
C ILE A 33 -7.27 -9.58 -2.26
N SER A 34 -6.99 -9.44 -3.55
CA SER A 34 -5.64 -9.32 -4.09
C SER A 34 -5.54 -8.15 -5.05
N TYR A 35 -4.32 -7.79 -5.43
CA TYR A 35 -4.06 -6.63 -6.27
C TYR A 35 -3.14 -7.01 -7.42
N ALA A 36 -3.41 -6.47 -8.60
CA ALA A 36 -2.59 -6.72 -9.77
C ALA A 36 -2.20 -5.44 -10.51
N ARG A 37 -0.98 -5.45 -11.07
CA ARG A 37 -0.46 -4.40 -11.95
C ARG A 37 0.18 -5.04 -13.17
N SER A 38 -0.40 -4.83 -14.35
CA SER A 38 0.18 -5.32 -15.62
C SER A 38 1.48 -4.59 -15.93
N LEU A 39 2.43 -5.30 -16.53
CA LEU A 39 3.69 -4.71 -16.99
C LEU A 39 3.48 -3.90 -18.27
N GLU A 40 2.52 -4.29 -19.09
CA GLU A 40 2.15 -3.63 -20.33
C GLU A 40 0.70 -3.13 -20.27
N ALA A 41 0.45 -1.91 -20.73
CA ALA A 41 -0.88 -1.30 -20.64
C ALA A 41 -1.95 -2.02 -21.48
N SER A 42 -1.54 -2.66 -22.59
CA SER A 42 -2.43 -3.35 -23.52
C SER A 42 -2.69 -4.82 -23.19
N ARG A 43 -1.96 -5.39 -22.24
CA ARG A 43 -2.04 -6.81 -21.89
C ARG A 43 -2.22 -7.00 -20.40
N PHE A 44 -3.03 -8.00 -20.03
CA PHE A 44 -3.24 -8.35 -18.63
C PHE A 44 -2.08 -9.15 -18.03
N TYR A 45 -1.32 -9.86 -18.85
CA TYR A 45 -0.11 -10.63 -18.49
C TYR A 45 1.05 -10.23 -19.38
N PRO A 46 2.31 -10.27 -18.88
CA PRO A 46 2.69 -10.55 -17.49
C PRO A 46 2.25 -9.43 -16.53
N ARG A 47 2.07 -9.78 -15.26
CA ARG A 47 1.61 -8.84 -14.24
C ARG A 47 2.22 -9.12 -12.88
N PHE A 48 2.46 -8.09 -12.11
CA PHE A 48 2.68 -8.24 -10.67
C PHE A 48 1.37 -8.54 -9.96
N HIS A 49 1.44 -9.46 -9.00
CA HIS A 49 0.32 -9.86 -8.18
C HIS A 49 0.68 -9.77 -6.71
N ILE A 50 -0.19 -9.17 -5.91
CA ILE A 50 0.02 -8.89 -4.50
C ILE A 50 -1.11 -9.47 -3.66
N TYR A 51 -0.72 -10.14 -2.58
CA TYR A 51 -1.56 -10.45 -1.43
C TYR A 51 -1.07 -9.66 -0.23
N ILE A 52 -2.02 -9.09 0.53
CA ILE A 52 -1.72 -8.31 1.73
C ILE A 52 -2.27 -9.05 2.95
N LYS A 53 -1.42 -9.22 3.95
CA LYS A 53 -1.78 -9.75 5.26
C LYS A 53 -1.43 -8.73 6.33
N ASN A 54 -2.32 -8.55 7.30
CA ASN A 54 -2.00 -7.75 8.47
C ASN A 54 -1.05 -8.55 9.37
N ALA A 55 0.19 -8.12 9.47
CA ALA A 55 1.24 -8.75 10.28
C ALA A 55 1.33 -8.17 11.70
N GLY A 56 0.24 -7.59 12.21
CA GLY A 56 0.16 -7.00 13.55
C GLY A 56 -0.25 -5.54 13.55
N GLU A 57 -0.01 -4.85 14.67
CA GLU A 57 -0.44 -3.47 14.84
C GLU A 57 0.43 -2.44 14.11
N LYS A 58 1.70 -2.77 13.87
CA LYS A 58 2.71 -1.81 13.36
C LYS A 58 3.15 -2.05 11.93
N GLU A 59 2.86 -3.24 11.39
CA GLU A 59 3.38 -3.65 10.08
C GLU A 59 2.30 -4.29 9.22
N THR A 60 2.50 -4.23 7.92
CA THR A 60 1.71 -4.91 6.90
C THR A 60 2.63 -5.80 6.08
N GLU A 61 2.38 -7.09 6.05
CA GLU A 61 3.10 -8.05 5.21
C GLU A 61 2.52 -8.04 3.80
N ILE A 62 3.40 -7.95 2.82
CA ILE A 62 3.08 -7.99 1.39
C ILE A 62 3.75 -9.23 0.79
N SER A 63 2.96 -10.07 0.13
CA SER A 63 3.44 -11.17 -0.70
C SER A 63 3.32 -10.75 -2.17
N LEU A 64 4.45 -10.61 -2.85
CA LEU A 64 4.57 -10.16 -4.24
C LEU A 64 5.12 -11.28 -5.12
N HIS A 65 4.54 -11.49 -6.28
CA HIS A 65 5.06 -12.35 -7.33
C HIS A 65 4.71 -11.82 -8.72
N LEU A 66 5.38 -12.36 -9.73
CA LEU A 66 5.14 -12.05 -11.13
C LEU A 66 4.40 -13.21 -11.80
N ASP A 67 3.19 -12.97 -12.28
CA ASP A 67 2.41 -13.91 -13.08
C ASP A 67 2.79 -13.75 -14.55
N MET A 68 3.43 -14.75 -15.17
CA MET A 68 3.87 -14.70 -16.56
C MET A 68 2.74 -14.94 -17.56
N LYS A 69 1.75 -15.75 -17.19
CA LYS A 69 0.62 -16.12 -18.05
C LYS A 69 -0.64 -16.47 -17.23
N LYS A 70 -1.78 -16.46 -17.92
CA LYS A 70 -3.04 -16.92 -17.33
C LYS A 70 -2.94 -18.40 -16.93
N PRO A 71 -3.48 -18.81 -15.77
CA PRO A 71 -3.62 -20.22 -15.40
C PRO A 71 -4.34 -21.00 -16.49
N SER A 72 -3.76 -22.13 -16.91
CA SER A 72 -4.23 -22.88 -18.10
C SER A 72 -5.38 -23.85 -17.80
N TYR A 73 -5.54 -24.28 -16.54
CA TYR A 73 -6.55 -25.26 -16.13
C TYR A 73 -7.15 -24.95 -14.77
N ALA A 74 -8.46 -25.25 -14.63
CA ALA A 74 -9.14 -25.22 -13.34
C ALA A 74 -8.52 -26.30 -12.42
N GLY A 75 -8.03 -25.92 -11.24
CA GLY A 75 -7.45 -26.83 -10.26
C GLY A 75 -5.93 -27.01 -10.32
N THR A 76 -5.24 -26.53 -11.33
CA THR A 76 -3.78 -26.44 -11.31
C THR A 76 -3.38 -25.02 -10.83
N SER A 77 -2.71 -24.97 -9.68
CA SER A 77 -1.96 -23.76 -9.35
C SER A 77 -0.90 -23.58 -10.44
N ALA A 78 -1.12 -22.58 -11.29
CA ALA A 78 -0.13 -22.24 -12.31
C ALA A 78 1.10 -21.68 -11.61
N HIS A 79 2.06 -22.54 -11.30
CA HIS A 79 3.38 -22.19 -10.79
C HIS A 79 4.26 -21.60 -11.91
N SER A 80 3.73 -20.68 -12.69
CA SER A 80 4.53 -19.83 -13.58
C SER A 80 4.74 -18.45 -12.96
N GLY A 81 4.60 -18.34 -11.63
CA GLY A 81 4.90 -17.12 -10.90
C GLY A 81 6.38 -17.07 -10.53
N GLU A 82 7.08 -16.06 -10.95
CA GLU A 82 8.41 -15.74 -10.43
C GLU A 82 8.25 -15.03 -9.08
N TYR A 83 8.73 -15.70 -8.02
CA TYR A 83 8.70 -15.15 -6.65
C TYR A 83 9.99 -14.41 -6.29
N ASP A 84 11.06 -14.67 -7.02
CA ASP A 84 12.39 -14.12 -6.82
C ASP A 84 12.92 -13.62 -8.17
N GLY A 85 13.85 -12.69 -8.12
CA GLY A 85 14.46 -12.11 -9.31
C GLY A 85 14.47 -10.58 -9.28
N GLU A 86 15.39 -10.01 -10.06
CA GLU A 86 15.65 -8.57 -10.08
C GLU A 86 14.38 -7.73 -10.31
N LEU A 87 13.49 -8.18 -11.18
CA LEU A 87 12.26 -7.45 -11.51
C LEU A 87 11.29 -7.38 -10.31
N VAL A 88 11.15 -8.49 -9.57
CA VAL A 88 10.31 -8.57 -8.37
C VAL A 88 10.92 -7.75 -7.23
N GLU A 89 12.25 -7.78 -7.07
CA GLU A 89 12.95 -6.98 -6.07
C GLU A 89 12.84 -5.48 -6.34
N ARG A 90 13.01 -5.06 -7.59
CA ARG A 90 12.83 -3.66 -8.00
C ARG A 90 11.41 -3.17 -7.72
N GLU A 91 10.41 -4.00 -7.99
CA GLU A 91 9.02 -3.66 -7.71
C GLU A 91 8.75 -3.59 -6.19
N ALA A 92 9.28 -4.53 -5.40
CA ALA A 92 9.18 -4.47 -3.93
C ALA A 92 9.80 -3.19 -3.37
N ASN A 93 10.97 -2.79 -3.86
CA ASN A 93 11.62 -1.55 -3.44
C ASN A 93 10.82 -0.31 -3.87
N ARG A 94 10.22 -0.33 -5.06
CA ARG A 94 9.33 0.76 -5.50
C ARG A 94 8.13 0.93 -4.57
N ILE A 95 7.49 -0.17 -4.15
CA ILE A 95 6.36 -0.15 -3.22
C ILE A 95 6.79 0.39 -1.84
N LYS A 96 7.92 -0.08 -1.31
CA LYS A 96 8.48 0.43 -0.04
C LYS A 96 8.72 1.94 -0.08
N ASN A 97 9.35 2.43 -1.14
CA ASN A 97 9.63 3.87 -1.30
C ASN A 97 8.34 4.72 -1.36
N ILE A 98 7.29 4.22 -2.00
CA ILE A 98 5.99 4.90 -2.02
C ILE A 98 5.37 4.89 -0.61
N ALA A 99 5.41 3.76 0.10
CA ALA A 99 4.92 3.63 1.46
C ALA A 99 5.64 4.61 2.42
N ASP A 100 6.95 4.72 2.34
CA ASP A 100 7.76 5.63 3.18
C ASP A 100 7.43 7.11 2.90
N LYS A 101 7.15 7.49 1.65
CA LYS A 101 6.68 8.83 1.31
C LYS A 101 5.34 9.16 1.98
N PHE A 102 4.39 8.22 1.97
CA PHE A 102 3.12 8.41 2.67
C PHE A 102 3.29 8.65 4.16
N ILE A 103 4.23 7.94 4.79
CA ILE A 103 4.53 8.12 6.22
C ILE A 103 5.10 9.51 6.48
N SER A 104 6.08 9.94 5.67
CA SER A 104 6.72 11.26 5.84
C SER A 104 5.74 12.41 5.61
N GLU A 105 4.92 12.34 4.57
CA GLU A 105 3.92 13.37 4.27
C GLU A 105 2.83 13.46 5.36
N SER A 106 2.35 12.33 5.86
CA SER A 106 1.39 12.33 6.97
C SER A 106 2.00 12.92 8.25
N THR A 107 3.26 12.64 8.56
CA THR A 107 3.96 13.17 9.73
C THR A 107 4.11 14.69 9.64
N ILE A 108 4.49 15.21 8.47
CA ILE A 108 4.60 16.66 8.23
C ILE A 108 3.24 17.36 8.39
N GLN A 109 2.18 16.76 7.85
CA GLN A 109 0.83 17.31 7.95
C GLN A 109 0.35 17.37 9.40
N TYR A 110 0.61 16.35 10.22
CA TYR A 110 0.28 16.36 11.64
C TYR A 110 1.05 17.40 12.41
N GLN A 111 2.34 17.59 12.14
CA GLN A 111 3.16 18.63 12.77
C GLN A 111 2.66 20.02 12.40
N THR A 112 2.33 20.29 11.14
CA THR A 112 1.82 21.56 10.67
C THR A 112 0.45 21.90 11.26
N LEU A 113 -0.45 20.91 11.37
CA LEU A 113 -1.77 21.08 12.01
C LEU A 113 -1.64 21.25 13.54
N GLY A 114 -0.70 20.55 14.18
CA GLY A 114 -0.39 20.71 15.61
C GLY A 114 0.05 22.14 15.93
N PHE A 115 0.94 22.71 15.16
CA PHE A 115 1.36 24.12 15.31
C PHE A 115 0.19 25.12 15.13
N LYS A 116 -0.74 24.86 14.21
CA LYS A 116 -1.94 25.69 14.07
C LYS A 116 -2.88 25.61 15.29
N LYS A 117 -2.99 24.42 15.88
CA LYS A 117 -3.87 24.22 17.05
C LYS A 117 -3.33 24.89 18.32
N GLU A 118 -2.03 24.90 18.52
CA GLU A 118 -1.40 25.61 19.63
C GLU A 118 -1.51 27.15 19.48
N LYS A 119 -1.31 27.68 18.27
CA LYS A 119 -1.47 29.12 18.03
C LYS A 119 -2.89 29.61 18.30
N THR A 120 -3.91 28.85 17.94
CA THR A 120 -5.32 29.22 18.23
C THR A 120 -5.66 29.12 19.70
N GLY A 121 -5.09 28.18 20.46
CA GLY A 121 -5.25 28.07 21.92
C GLY A 121 -4.56 29.20 22.67
N PHE A 122 -3.41 29.65 22.21
CA PHE A 122 -2.66 30.76 22.79
C PHE A 122 -3.43 32.10 22.63
N TRP A 123 -3.97 32.35 21.45
CA TRP A 123 -4.76 33.58 21.20
C TRP A 123 -6.09 33.62 21.98
N LYS A 124 -6.75 32.47 22.19
CA LYS A 124 -7.94 32.43 23.06
C LYS A 124 -7.62 32.74 24.51
N LYS A 125 -6.49 32.32 25.04
CA LYS A 125 -6.05 32.67 26.41
C LYS A 125 -5.75 34.14 26.55
N ILE A 126 -5.13 34.79 25.58
CA ILE A 126 -4.84 36.23 25.59
C ILE A 126 -6.12 37.05 25.49
N PHE A 127 -7.09 36.60 24.66
CA PHE A 127 -8.35 37.32 24.49
C PHE A 127 -9.23 37.29 25.76
N ASN A 128 -9.22 36.18 26.50
CA ASN A 128 -9.95 36.09 27.78
C ASN A 128 -9.28 36.87 28.94
N PHE A 129 -8.01 37.25 28.82
CA PHE A 129 -7.30 38.00 29.83
C PHE A 129 -7.48 39.54 29.64
N LEU A 130 -7.96 40.00 28.50
CA LEU A 130 -8.13 41.43 28.14
C LEU A 130 -9.59 41.91 28.19
N GLN A 131 -10.53 41.09 28.71
CA GLN A 131 -11.90 41.56 28.99
C GLN A 131 -11.99 42.06 30.44
N PRO A 132 -12.45 43.32 30.65
CA PRO A 132 -12.63 43.93 31.98
C PRO A 132 -13.72 43.25 32.77
#